data_2aa69953af12798b6506a92d7fb03ea8
#
_entry.id   2aa69953af12798b6506a92d7fb03ea8
#
_cell.length_a   1.000
_cell.length_b   1.000
_cell.length_c   1.000
_cell.angle_alpha   90.00
_cell.angle_beta   90.00
_cell.angle_gamma   90.00
#
_symmetry.space_group_name_H-M   'P 1'
#
loop_
_entity.id
_entity.type
_entity.pdbx_description
1 polymer ?
#
loop_
_entity_poly.entity_id
_entity_poly.type
_entity_poly.pdbx_seq_one_letter_code
_entity_poly.pdbx_strand_id
1 'polypeptide(L)'
;MLKIRIKLLGLALCLTACTAIRSAQPAPSPKTALPITLNGSLTLLCSSDLHYQSERLQSQVSVVPQMIYNEAITAAMLAQMQEAQPDRIILTGDLVNQGDEQDHQKMAAMLRKVNETVPVRVIPGNHDLAMVTRGEFANLYHEFGYDQAYSRDPDSLSYAELTDAGVLLVLLDTNSERPGGSEGTLSDSTLKWLQALGEQARQSGWLMLTFSHHNLLDHTVTASSDIVAAADTVKVLLEQLNVKTHISGHRHTGHIQTDTAGAQSLTEIVLPMPIAWPNTYGRVQISLEGLDYTQETIDVAAWAQAQGLANPDLLDFPAYSVQAQRQVNQSTLDSTLKNAELTPEQRQLMEEVFQRTMFSYRQGQLDQIRAELLAHPGYQAWQALGPDTIWKRWFQVLLTNEEQGPGNHIHVEY
;
A
#
# COMPACT_ATOMS: atom_id res chain seq x y z
N MET A 1 69.14 -36.33 -13.52
CA MET A 1 69.26 -36.43 -14.99
C MET A 1 68.48 -37.65 -15.42
N LEU A 2 67.34 -37.46 -16.03
CA LEU A 2 66.74 -38.34 -17.04
C LEU A 2 65.51 -37.67 -17.62
N LYS A 3 65.58 -37.25 -18.89
CA LYS A 3 64.48 -36.71 -19.67
C LYS A 3 63.71 -37.87 -20.25
N ILE A 4 62.40 -37.96 -19.93
CA ILE A 4 61.47 -38.83 -20.64
C ILE A 4 60.53 -37.95 -21.46
N ARG A 5 60.62 -38.05 -22.75
CA ARG A 5 59.69 -37.49 -23.73
C ARG A 5 58.52 -38.45 -23.88
N ILE A 6 57.30 -37.98 -23.62
CA ILE A 6 56.08 -38.70 -23.99
C ILE A 6 55.44 -37.99 -25.20
N LYS A 7 55.27 -38.76 -26.27
CA LYS A 7 54.60 -38.34 -27.50
C LYS A 7 53.08 -38.24 -27.26
N LEU A 8 52.52 -37.13 -27.61
CA LEU A 8 51.04 -36.98 -27.73
C LEU A 8 50.60 -37.65 -29.04
N LEU A 9 49.73 -38.64 -28.93
CA LEU A 9 48.93 -39.15 -30.04
C LEU A 9 47.58 -38.46 -29.95
N GLY A 10 47.26 -37.67 -30.96
CA GLY A 10 45.93 -37.05 -31.12
C GLY A 10 44.89 -38.06 -31.55
N LEU A 11 43.80 -38.14 -30.80
CA LEU A 11 42.56 -38.78 -31.23
C LEU A 11 41.48 -37.70 -31.31
N ALA A 12 41.18 -37.29 -32.51
CA ALA A 12 40.06 -36.40 -32.79
C ALA A 12 38.76 -37.19 -32.71
N LEU A 13 37.98 -37.03 -31.63
CA LEU A 13 36.59 -37.49 -31.58
C LEU A 13 35.69 -36.33 -32.10
N CYS A 14 35.14 -36.48 -33.30
CA CYS A 14 34.05 -35.66 -33.75
C CYS A 14 32.77 -36.02 -33.00
N LEU A 15 32.40 -35.22 -31.99
CA LEU A 15 31.09 -35.22 -31.39
C LEU A 15 30.20 -34.27 -32.22
N THR A 16 29.41 -34.82 -33.08
CA THR A 16 28.26 -34.13 -33.72
C THR A 16 27.18 -33.97 -32.63
N ALA A 17 27.15 -32.81 -31.95
CA ALA A 17 26.05 -32.42 -31.13
C ALA A 17 24.87 -32.03 -32.04
N CYS A 18 23.88 -32.92 -32.21
CA CYS A 18 22.57 -32.55 -32.69
C CYS A 18 21.90 -31.65 -31.63
N THR A 19 22.04 -30.34 -31.75
CA THR A 19 21.18 -29.37 -31.07
C THR A 19 19.80 -29.49 -31.69
N ALA A 20 18.91 -30.23 -31.02
CA ALA A 20 17.48 -30.15 -31.28
C ALA A 20 17.04 -28.71 -30.92
N ILE A 21 16.87 -27.89 -31.94
CA ILE A 21 16.15 -26.62 -31.84
C ILE A 21 14.72 -26.99 -31.42
N ARG A 22 14.40 -26.97 -30.13
CA ARG A 22 13.02 -26.91 -29.70
C ARG A 22 12.47 -25.60 -30.25
N SER A 23 11.65 -25.70 -31.29
CA SER A 23 10.80 -24.59 -31.72
C SER A 23 9.98 -24.18 -30.48
N ALA A 24 10.25 -23.01 -29.96
CA ALA A 24 9.38 -22.39 -28.96
C ALA A 24 7.99 -22.35 -29.63
N GLN A 25 7.01 -23.00 -29.00
CA GLN A 25 5.62 -22.79 -29.39
C GLN A 25 5.36 -21.28 -29.30
N PRO A 26 4.76 -20.67 -30.31
CA PRO A 26 4.36 -19.28 -30.17
C PRO A 26 3.45 -19.16 -28.94
N ALA A 27 3.74 -18.16 -28.11
CA ALA A 27 2.87 -17.84 -26.98
C ALA A 27 1.42 -17.77 -27.50
N PRO A 28 0.45 -18.35 -26.78
CA PRO A 28 -0.94 -18.30 -27.21
C PRO A 28 -1.31 -16.83 -27.41
N SER A 29 -1.84 -16.52 -28.59
CA SER A 29 -2.34 -15.17 -28.89
C SER A 29 -3.26 -14.73 -27.76
N PRO A 30 -3.17 -13.48 -27.26
CA PRO A 30 -4.04 -12.99 -26.21
C PRO A 30 -5.48 -13.23 -26.66
N LYS A 31 -6.19 -14.10 -25.95
CA LYS A 31 -7.60 -14.35 -26.23
C LYS A 31 -8.29 -13.01 -25.99
N THR A 32 -9.02 -12.53 -26.99
CA THR A 32 -9.80 -11.29 -26.91
C THR A 32 -10.54 -11.26 -25.59
N ALA A 33 -10.28 -10.25 -24.76
CA ALA A 33 -10.98 -10.05 -23.51
C ALA A 33 -12.47 -9.88 -23.83
N LEU A 34 -13.34 -10.53 -23.06
CA LEU A 34 -14.78 -10.27 -23.14
C LEU A 34 -15.05 -8.87 -22.61
N PRO A 35 -16.01 -8.16 -23.16
CA PRO A 35 -16.39 -6.86 -22.62
C PRO A 35 -16.79 -7.03 -21.14
N ILE A 36 -16.31 -6.11 -20.31
CA ILE A 36 -16.69 -6.03 -18.90
C ILE A 36 -18.19 -5.75 -18.82
N THR A 37 -18.90 -6.51 -17.97
CA THR A 37 -20.33 -6.35 -17.73
C THR A 37 -20.54 -5.99 -16.27
N LEU A 38 -20.97 -4.78 -15.98
CA LEU A 38 -21.35 -4.33 -14.65
C LEU A 38 -22.85 -4.25 -14.51
N ASN A 39 -23.38 -4.71 -13.37
CA ASN A 39 -24.80 -4.65 -13.01
C ASN A 39 -25.05 -3.46 -12.06
N GLY A 40 -24.66 -2.25 -12.47
CA GLY A 40 -24.76 -1.03 -11.67
C GLY A 40 -23.40 -0.47 -11.27
N SER A 41 -23.37 0.43 -10.32
CA SER A 41 -22.17 1.00 -9.72
C SER A 41 -21.82 0.30 -8.41
N LEU A 42 -20.55 0.42 -7.98
CA LEU A 42 -20.06 -0.09 -6.70
C LEU A 42 -19.26 1.02 -6.01
N THR A 43 -19.55 1.29 -4.74
CA THR A 43 -18.81 2.22 -3.90
C THR A 43 -18.08 1.47 -2.81
N LEU A 44 -16.74 1.62 -2.76
CA LEU A 44 -15.92 1.09 -1.71
C LEU A 44 -15.30 2.22 -0.90
N LEU A 45 -15.22 2.08 0.42
CA LEU A 45 -14.37 2.91 1.26
C LEU A 45 -13.20 2.06 1.73
N CYS A 46 -11.97 2.55 1.50
CA CYS A 46 -10.76 1.78 1.67
C CYS A 46 -9.82 2.48 2.66
N SER A 47 -9.22 1.74 3.57
CA SER A 47 -8.16 2.22 4.46
C SER A 47 -7.11 1.15 4.70
N SER A 48 -5.94 1.56 5.13
CA SER A 48 -4.80 0.71 5.47
C SER A 48 -4.03 1.30 6.63
N ASP A 49 -3.17 0.50 7.25
CA ASP A 49 -2.19 1.02 8.22
C ASP A 49 -2.84 1.80 9.38
N LEU A 50 -3.92 1.22 9.94
CA LEU A 50 -4.61 1.82 11.08
C LEU A 50 -3.70 1.84 12.31
N HIS A 51 -2.81 0.84 12.43
CA HIS A 51 -1.89 0.67 13.54
C HIS A 51 -2.57 0.89 14.88
N TYR A 52 -3.79 0.35 15.02
CA TYR A 52 -4.53 0.49 16.28
C TYR A 52 -3.69 0.02 17.45
N GLN A 53 -3.66 0.84 18.49
CA GLN A 53 -2.94 0.54 19.71
C GLN A 53 -3.71 1.10 20.90
N SER A 54 -4.09 0.22 21.81
CA SER A 54 -4.78 0.63 23.03
C SER A 54 -3.88 1.44 23.97
N GLU A 55 -4.48 2.30 24.79
CA GLU A 55 -3.77 3.11 25.79
C GLU A 55 -2.85 2.29 26.70
N ARG A 56 -3.21 1.02 26.97
CA ARG A 56 -2.40 0.09 27.75
C ARG A 56 -0.99 -0.07 27.18
N LEU A 57 -0.88 -0.23 25.86
CA LEU A 57 0.41 -0.39 25.18
C LEU A 57 1.10 0.95 24.92
N GLN A 58 0.36 2.02 24.74
CA GLN A 58 0.92 3.37 24.58
C GLN A 58 1.80 3.78 25.76
N SER A 59 1.47 3.33 26.99
CA SER A 59 2.29 3.59 28.16
C SER A 59 3.62 2.85 28.21
N GLN A 60 3.83 1.85 27.34
CA GLN A 60 5.00 0.98 27.34
C GLN A 60 6.01 1.32 26.23
N VAL A 61 5.64 2.14 25.26
CA VAL A 61 6.47 2.53 24.12
C VAL A 61 6.55 4.05 24.01
N SER A 62 7.60 4.54 23.35
CA SER A 62 7.68 5.95 22.98
C SER A 62 6.63 6.26 21.92
N VAL A 63 5.54 6.88 22.35
CA VAL A 63 4.42 7.21 21.47
C VAL A 63 4.74 8.46 20.67
N VAL A 64 4.74 8.34 19.35
CA VAL A 64 4.81 9.52 18.47
C VAL A 64 3.49 10.31 18.56
N PRO A 65 3.51 11.65 18.40
CA PRO A 65 2.30 12.45 18.57
C PRO A 65 1.09 11.96 17.77
N GLN A 66 1.30 11.43 16.57
CA GLN A 66 0.26 10.86 15.71
C GLN A 66 -0.49 9.68 16.34
N MET A 67 0.15 8.93 17.24
CA MET A 67 -0.42 7.73 17.88
C MET A 67 -1.28 8.06 19.11
N ILE A 68 -1.18 9.27 19.69
CA ILE A 68 -1.82 9.60 20.97
C ILE A 68 -3.34 9.41 20.91
N TYR A 69 -3.98 9.79 19.81
CA TYR A 69 -5.42 9.69 19.61
C TYR A 69 -5.81 8.60 18.61
N ASN A 70 -4.98 7.55 18.45
CA ASN A 70 -5.20 6.49 17.49
C ASN A 70 -6.59 5.84 17.60
N GLU A 71 -7.04 5.53 18.83
CA GLU A 71 -8.36 4.95 19.08
C GLU A 71 -9.50 5.89 18.65
N ALA A 72 -9.38 7.19 18.94
CA ALA A 72 -10.38 8.20 18.57
C ALA A 72 -10.43 8.40 17.03
N ILE A 73 -9.27 8.45 16.38
CA ILE A 73 -9.18 8.59 14.92
C ILE A 73 -9.81 7.37 14.23
N THR A 74 -9.45 6.16 14.69
CA THR A 74 -10.00 4.91 14.15
C THR A 74 -11.53 4.84 14.33
N ALA A 75 -12.02 5.21 15.53
CA ALA A 75 -13.46 5.21 15.81
C ALA A 75 -14.21 6.26 14.97
N ALA A 76 -13.65 7.47 14.81
CA ALA A 76 -14.22 8.51 13.97
C ALA A 76 -14.27 8.09 12.48
N MET A 77 -13.18 7.51 11.96
CA MET A 77 -13.12 6.99 10.59
C MET A 77 -14.19 5.92 10.35
N LEU A 78 -14.27 4.92 11.22
CA LEU A 78 -15.24 3.82 11.07
C LEU A 78 -16.68 4.33 11.17
N ALA A 79 -16.96 5.29 12.07
CA ALA A 79 -18.29 5.91 12.17
C ALA A 79 -18.66 6.68 10.89
N GLN A 80 -17.72 7.48 10.36
CA GLN A 80 -17.94 8.22 9.11
C GLN A 80 -18.12 7.30 7.91
N MET A 81 -17.31 6.23 7.81
CA MET A 81 -17.48 5.21 6.76
C MET A 81 -18.82 4.50 6.85
N GLN A 82 -19.26 4.17 8.07
CA GLN A 82 -20.58 3.54 8.29
C GLN A 82 -21.72 4.47 7.92
N GLU A 83 -21.64 5.75 8.28
CA GLU A 83 -22.67 6.75 7.93
C GLU A 83 -22.78 6.95 6.40
N ALA A 84 -21.67 6.87 5.68
CA ALA A 84 -21.65 7.01 4.23
C ALA A 84 -22.31 5.84 3.48
N GLN A 85 -22.64 4.72 4.15
CA GLN A 85 -23.33 3.54 3.61
C GLN A 85 -22.75 3.05 2.26
N PRO A 86 -21.43 2.78 2.17
CA PRO A 86 -20.85 2.19 0.96
C PRO A 86 -21.29 0.73 0.79
N ASP A 87 -21.07 0.17 -0.38
CA ASP A 87 -21.31 -1.25 -0.62
C ASP A 87 -20.35 -2.14 0.19
N ARG A 88 -19.09 -1.68 0.37
CA ARG A 88 -18.08 -2.39 1.19
C ARG A 88 -17.11 -1.40 1.84
N ILE A 89 -16.58 -1.80 2.98
CA ILE A 89 -15.37 -1.22 3.58
C ILE A 89 -14.25 -2.24 3.42
N ILE A 90 -13.10 -1.82 2.84
CA ILE A 90 -11.93 -2.67 2.62
C ILE A 90 -10.77 -2.14 3.46
N LEU A 91 -10.19 -3.01 4.30
CA LEU A 91 -9.02 -2.69 5.11
C LEU A 91 -7.85 -3.58 4.67
N THR A 92 -6.80 -2.96 4.13
CA THR A 92 -5.69 -3.66 3.46
C THR A 92 -4.50 -3.94 4.39
N GLY A 93 -4.76 -4.22 5.66
CA GLY A 93 -3.75 -4.69 6.60
C GLY A 93 -3.19 -3.61 7.53
N ASP A 94 -2.31 -4.05 8.42
CA ASP A 94 -1.78 -3.28 9.54
C ASP A 94 -2.90 -2.65 10.37
N LEU A 95 -3.89 -3.51 10.69
CA LEU A 95 -5.05 -3.15 11.50
C LEU A 95 -4.61 -2.77 12.92
N VAL A 96 -3.63 -3.51 13.48
CA VAL A 96 -3.04 -3.25 14.78
C VAL A 96 -1.54 -2.97 14.69
N ASN A 97 -1.00 -2.24 15.68
CA ASN A 97 0.38 -1.74 15.59
C ASN A 97 1.46 -2.81 15.87
N GLN A 98 1.21 -3.74 16.77
CA GLN A 98 2.22 -4.73 17.20
C GLN A 98 1.74 -6.18 17.14
N GLY A 99 0.58 -6.45 16.58
CA GLY A 99 -0.01 -7.79 16.52
C GLY A 99 -0.46 -8.32 17.90
N ASP A 100 -0.63 -7.48 18.89
CA ASP A 100 -1.09 -7.89 20.23
C ASP A 100 -2.52 -8.42 20.16
N GLU A 101 -2.76 -9.60 20.73
CA GLU A 101 -4.06 -10.29 20.66
C GLU A 101 -5.21 -9.45 21.22
N GLN A 102 -4.98 -8.69 22.31
CA GLN A 102 -6.03 -7.85 22.90
C GLN A 102 -6.38 -6.67 22.01
N ASP A 103 -5.39 -6.09 21.32
CA ASP A 103 -5.64 -5.04 20.35
C ASP A 103 -6.39 -5.57 19.14
N HIS A 104 -6.07 -6.77 18.65
CA HIS A 104 -6.86 -7.48 17.64
C HIS A 104 -8.30 -7.73 18.09
N GLN A 105 -8.52 -8.19 19.32
CA GLN A 105 -9.85 -8.42 19.87
C GLN A 105 -10.67 -7.11 19.93
N LYS A 106 -10.05 -6.00 20.32
CA LYS A 106 -10.70 -4.68 20.31
C LYS A 106 -11.01 -4.19 18.91
N MET A 107 -10.05 -4.31 17.99
CA MET A 107 -10.25 -3.95 16.59
C MET A 107 -11.39 -4.77 15.98
N ALA A 108 -11.38 -6.09 16.14
CA ALA A 108 -12.46 -6.96 15.66
C ALA A 108 -13.83 -6.57 16.26
N ALA A 109 -13.86 -6.16 17.55
CA ALA A 109 -15.09 -5.70 18.18
C ALA A 109 -15.59 -4.37 17.60
N MET A 110 -14.69 -3.45 17.23
CA MET A 110 -15.07 -2.20 16.55
C MET A 110 -15.60 -2.48 15.14
N LEU A 111 -14.90 -3.33 14.38
CA LEU A 111 -15.31 -3.71 13.03
C LEU A 111 -16.64 -4.47 13.01
N ARG A 112 -16.92 -5.30 14.01
CA ARG A 112 -18.18 -6.05 14.12
C ARG A 112 -19.38 -5.13 14.18
N LYS A 113 -19.30 -4.01 14.91
CA LYS A 113 -20.38 -3.02 14.98
C LYS A 113 -20.67 -2.39 13.61
N VAL A 114 -19.62 -2.12 12.84
CA VAL A 114 -19.75 -1.58 11.48
C VAL A 114 -20.32 -2.64 10.54
N ASN A 115 -19.83 -3.89 10.65
CA ASN A 115 -20.21 -5.01 9.79
C ASN A 115 -21.71 -5.42 9.94
N GLU A 116 -22.39 -4.99 11.02
CA GLU A 116 -23.84 -5.18 11.17
C GLU A 116 -24.65 -4.44 10.09
N THR A 117 -24.13 -3.36 9.52
CA THR A 117 -24.82 -2.51 8.56
C THR A 117 -24.11 -2.31 7.24
N VAL A 118 -22.77 -2.33 7.25
CA VAL A 118 -21.91 -2.19 6.08
C VAL A 118 -20.88 -3.32 6.08
N PRO A 119 -20.88 -4.21 5.09
CA PRO A 119 -19.93 -5.31 5.06
C PRO A 119 -18.47 -4.84 5.04
N VAL A 120 -17.68 -5.34 6.00
CA VAL A 120 -16.24 -5.06 6.12
C VAL A 120 -15.43 -6.25 5.58
N ARG A 121 -14.34 -5.96 4.88
CA ARG A 121 -13.39 -6.96 4.37
C ARG A 121 -12.00 -6.62 4.81
N VAL A 122 -11.25 -7.61 5.28
CA VAL A 122 -9.89 -7.40 5.80
C VAL A 122 -8.91 -8.41 5.23
N ILE A 123 -7.66 -8.00 5.09
CA ILE A 123 -6.48 -8.86 4.95
C ILE A 123 -5.44 -8.44 5.99
N PRO A 124 -4.53 -9.34 6.38
CA PRO A 124 -3.46 -8.96 7.30
C PRO A 124 -2.37 -8.12 6.61
N GLY A 125 -1.81 -7.17 7.36
CA GLY A 125 -0.49 -6.60 7.11
C GLY A 125 0.59 -7.29 7.95
N ASN A 126 1.83 -6.86 7.81
CA ASN A 126 2.96 -7.49 8.51
C ASN A 126 2.92 -7.23 10.03
N HIS A 127 2.43 -6.09 10.48
CA HIS A 127 2.26 -5.81 11.91
C HIS A 127 1.19 -6.71 12.54
N ASP A 128 0.15 -7.04 11.80
CA ASP A 128 -0.93 -7.92 12.30
C ASP A 128 -0.44 -9.33 12.64
N LEU A 129 0.55 -9.83 11.89
CA LEU A 129 1.12 -11.17 12.07
C LEU A 129 2.43 -11.17 12.87
N ALA A 130 2.73 -10.08 13.57
CA ALA A 130 3.96 -9.99 14.36
C ALA A 130 3.91 -10.87 15.63
N MET A 131 2.74 -11.02 16.26
CA MET A 131 2.57 -11.76 17.51
C MET A 131 1.46 -12.82 17.45
N VAL A 132 0.60 -12.82 16.43
CA VAL A 132 -0.40 -13.87 16.20
C VAL A 132 -0.09 -14.63 14.92
N THR A 133 -0.51 -15.89 14.86
CA THR A 133 -0.39 -16.73 13.67
C THR A 133 -1.48 -16.39 12.65
N ARG A 134 -1.28 -16.80 11.37
CA ARG A 134 -2.31 -16.72 10.34
C ARG A 134 -3.63 -17.39 10.75
N GLY A 135 -3.55 -18.53 11.45
CA GLY A 135 -4.73 -19.24 11.93
C GLY A 135 -5.50 -18.46 13.00
N GLU A 136 -4.80 -17.82 13.92
CA GLU A 136 -5.40 -16.95 14.95
C GLU A 136 -6.02 -15.71 14.31
N PHE A 137 -5.32 -15.06 13.38
CA PHE A 137 -5.86 -13.93 12.61
C PHE A 137 -7.14 -14.34 11.86
N ALA A 138 -7.12 -15.46 11.13
CA ALA A 138 -8.28 -15.97 10.39
C ALA A 138 -9.48 -16.27 11.30
N ASN A 139 -9.24 -16.72 12.53
CA ASN A 139 -10.30 -16.96 13.51
C ASN A 139 -10.89 -15.65 14.06
N LEU A 140 -10.03 -14.67 14.38
CA LEU A 140 -10.45 -13.36 14.92
C LEU A 140 -11.25 -12.54 13.91
N TYR A 141 -10.87 -12.66 12.62
CA TYR A 141 -11.44 -11.86 11.53
C TYR A 141 -12.30 -12.69 10.56
N HIS A 142 -12.76 -13.89 10.95
CA HIS A 142 -13.48 -14.84 10.09
C HIS A 142 -14.70 -14.20 9.39
N GLU A 143 -15.48 -13.41 10.13
CA GLU A 143 -16.70 -12.76 9.65
C GLU A 143 -16.47 -11.54 8.72
N PHE A 144 -15.23 -11.13 8.54
CA PHE A 144 -14.88 -9.97 7.70
C PHE A 144 -14.37 -10.37 6.32
N GLY A 145 -15.09 -11.30 5.68
CA GLY A 145 -14.90 -11.73 4.31
C GLY A 145 -14.50 -13.19 4.12
N TYR A 146 -13.88 -13.82 5.11
CA TYR A 146 -13.43 -15.21 4.97
C TYR A 146 -14.59 -16.22 4.96
N ASP A 147 -15.66 -15.99 5.71
CA ASP A 147 -16.84 -16.87 5.79
C ASP A 147 -17.71 -16.83 4.53
N GLN A 148 -17.72 -15.71 3.81
CA GLN A 148 -18.55 -15.48 2.64
C GLN A 148 -17.75 -15.40 1.33
N ALA A 149 -16.46 -15.80 1.37
CA ALA A 149 -15.59 -15.75 0.21
C ALA A 149 -16.13 -16.57 -0.96
N TYR A 150 -16.16 -15.98 -2.15
CA TYR A 150 -16.44 -16.68 -3.41
C TYR A 150 -15.39 -17.76 -3.69
N SER A 151 -14.13 -17.45 -3.42
CA SER A 151 -12.98 -18.35 -3.55
C SER A 151 -11.94 -18.02 -2.49
N ARG A 152 -11.23 -19.04 -1.99
CA ARG A 152 -10.13 -18.88 -1.03
C ARG A 152 -8.89 -19.58 -1.55
N ASP A 153 -7.74 -18.95 -1.38
CA ASP A 153 -6.46 -19.62 -1.58
C ASP A 153 -6.25 -20.66 -0.46
N PRO A 154 -5.95 -21.93 -0.82
CA PRO A 154 -5.76 -22.96 0.18
C PRO A 154 -4.53 -22.79 1.07
N ASP A 155 -3.52 -22.01 0.59
CA ASP A 155 -2.20 -21.93 1.20
C ASP A 155 -1.89 -20.56 1.85
N SER A 156 -2.80 -19.58 1.73
CA SER A 156 -2.65 -18.26 2.34
C SER A 156 -3.99 -17.72 2.88
N LEU A 157 -3.97 -16.51 3.42
CA LEU A 157 -5.19 -15.80 3.82
C LEU A 157 -5.79 -14.99 2.66
N SER A 158 -5.36 -15.24 1.42
CA SER A 158 -5.96 -14.61 0.25
C SER A 158 -7.35 -15.16 -0.04
N TYR A 159 -8.25 -14.29 -0.44
CA TYR A 159 -9.60 -14.67 -0.84
C TYR A 159 -10.18 -13.70 -1.87
N ALA A 160 -11.28 -14.09 -2.47
CA ALA A 160 -12.03 -13.25 -3.39
C ALA A 160 -13.51 -13.20 -3.04
N GLU A 161 -14.14 -12.06 -3.29
CA GLU A 161 -15.57 -11.83 -3.21
C GLU A 161 -16.10 -11.39 -4.57
N LEU A 162 -17.16 -12.03 -5.06
CA LEU A 162 -17.90 -11.58 -6.22
C LEU A 162 -19.09 -10.74 -5.74
N THR A 163 -19.11 -9.47 -6.14
CA THR A 163 -20.20 -8.54 -5.81
C THR A 163 -21.38 -8.69 -6.78
N ASP A 164 -22.58 -8.25 -6.38
CA ASP A 164 -23.76 -8.22 -7.24
C ASP A 164 -23.58 -7.30 -8.46
N ALA A 165 -22.69 -6.32 -8.35
CA ALA A 165 -22.32 -5.44 -9.46
C ALA A 165 -21.48 -6.13 -10.54
N GLY A 166 -21.03 -7.37 -10.33
CA GLY A 166 -20.14 -8.06 -11.27
C GLY A 166 -18.66 -7.67 -11.13
N VAL A 167 -18.29 -7.14 -9.99
CA VAL A 167 -16.89 -6.85 -9.63
C VAL A 167 -16.35 -7.97 -8.76
N LEU A 168 -15.24 -8.57 -9.17
CA LEU A 168 -14.50 -9.55 -8.38
C LEU A 168 -13.41 -8.83 -7.58
N LEU A 169 -13.64 -8.68 -6.29
CA LEU A 169 -12.68 -8.13 -5.34
C LEU A 169 -11.74 -9.24 -4.89
N VAL A 170 -10.44 -9.10 -5.16
CA VAL A 170 -9.42 -10.11 -4.82
C VAL A 170 -8.48 -9.52 -3.79
N LEU A 171 -8.53 -10.06 -2.59
CA LEU A 171 -7.77 -9.61 -1.43
C LEU A 171 -6.61 -10.59 -1.20
N LEU A 172 -5.37 -10.12 -1.37
CA LEU A 172 -4.14 -10.92 -1.36
C LEU A 172 -3.40 -10.78 -0.03
N ASP A 173 -3.19 -11.87 0.67
CA ASP A 173 -2.21 -11.95 1.77
C ASP A 173 -0.81 -12.02 1.18
N THR A 174 -0.10 -10.93 1.28
CA THR A 174 1.29 -10.78 0.77
C THR A 174 2.33 -10.90 1.86
N ASN A 175 1.97 -11.35 3.07
CA ASN A 175 2.92 -11.48 4.16
C ASN A 175 3.89 -12.64 3.92
N SER A 176 5.16 -12.42 4.27
CA SER A 176 6.17 -13.49 4.28
C SER A 176 5.94 -14.44 5.45
N GLU A 177 6.67 -15.58 5.47
CA GLU A 177 6.65 -16.52 6.60
C GLU A 177 7.34 -15.96 7.86
N ARG A 178 8.05 -14.83 7.74
CA ARG A 178 8.71 -14.17 8.85
C ARG A 178 7.72 -13.31 9.63
N PRO A 179 7.44 -13.61 10.90
CA PRO A 179 6.54 -12.79 11.71
C PRO A 179 6.99 -11.32 11.77
N GLY A 180 6.10 -10.40 11.42
CA GLY A 180 6.38 -8.95 11.42
C GLY A 180 7.44 -8.51 10.39
N GLY A 181 7.79 -9.36 9.42
CA GLY A 181 8.73 -8.99 8.35
C GLY A 181 8.09 -8.01 7.38
N SER A 182 8.84 -6.98 6.97
CA SER A 182 8.36 -5.96 6.02
C SER A 182 8.41 -6.40 4.56
N GLU A 183 8.89 -7.62 4.29
CA GLU A 183 8.97 -8.14 2.92
C GLU A 183 7.63 -8.75 2.50
N GLY A 184 7.09 -8.28 1.38
CA GLY A 184 5.92 -8.89 0.74
C GLY A 184 6.31 -10.09 -0.13
N THR A 185 5.45 -11.12 -0.19
CA THR A 185 5.63 -12.28 -1.06
C THR A 185 4.30 -12.90 -1.46
N LEU A 186 4.28 -13.58 -2.61
CA LEU A 186 3.19 -14.46 -3.01
C LEU A 186 3.79 -15.83 -3.40
N SER A 187 3.19 -16.91 -2.91
CA SER A 187 3.63 -18.27 -3.25
C SER A 187 3.25 -18.64 -4.70
N ASP A 188 3.96 -19.61 -5.27
CA ASP A 188 3.58 -20.17 -6.59
C ASP A 188 2.15 -20.75 -6.58
N SER A 189 1.68 -21.24 -5.45
CA SER A 189 0.32 -21.74 -5.26
C SER A 189 -0.68 -20.59 -5.34
N THR A 190 -0.44 -19.51 -4.61
CA THR A 190 -1.26 -18.30 -4.65
C THR A 190 -1.33 -17.71 -6.05
N LEU A 191 -0.19 -17.65 -6.77
CA LEU A 191 -0.17 -17.18 -8.16
C LEU A 191 -1.00 -18.05 -9.11
N LYS A 192 -0.98 -19.38 -8.93
CA LYS A 192 -1.82 -20.30 -9.72
C LYS A 192 -3.30 -20.15 -9.40
N TRP A 193 -3.64 -19.98 -8.12
CA TRP A 193 -5.01 -19.68 -7.69
C TRP A 193 -5.50 -18.35 -8.30
N LEU A 194 -4.68 -17.30 -8.24
CA LEU A 194 -4.98 -15.99 -8.82
C LEU A 194 -5.18 -16.07 -10.33
N GLN A 195 -4.32 -16.82 -11.04
CA GLN A 195 -4.45 -17.05 -12.47
C GLN A 195 -5.78 -17.74 -12.82
N ALA A 196 -6.11 -18.83 -12.13
CA ALA A 196 -7.34 -19.56 -12.39
C ALA A 196 -8.59 -18.69 -12.14
N LEU A 197 -8.57 -17.90 -11.06
CA LEU A 197 -9.64 -16.99 -10.69
C LEU A 197 -9.81 -15.86 -11.72
N GLY A 198 -8.71 -15.26 -12.17
CA GLY A 198 -8.74 -14.20 -13.18
C GLY A 198 -9.15 -14.70 -14.57
N GLU A 199 -8.78 -15.94 -14.95
CA GLU A 199 -9.27 -16.55 -16.19
C GLU A 199 -10.80 -16.76 -16.13
N GLN A 200 -11.34 -17.16 -14.96
CA GLN A 200 -12.76 -17.25 -14.74
C GLN A 200 -13.45 -15.88 -14.83
N ALA A 201 -12.89 -14.86 -14.19
CA ALA A 201 -13.42 -13.50 -14.26
C ALA A 201 -13.50 -13.01 -15.71
N ARG A 202 -12.43 -13.22 -16.49
CA ARG A 202 -12.37 -12.86 -17.91
C ARG A 202 -13.39 -13.60 -18.76
N GLN A 203 -13.62 -14.90 -18.49
CA GLN A 203 -14.63 -15.71 -19.18
C GLN A 203 -16.05 -15.30 -18.84
N SER A 204 -16.27 -14.73 -17.65
CA SER A 204 -17.56 -14.29 -17.15
C SER A 204 -17.85 -12.80 -17.40
N GLY A 205 -16.88 -12.06 -17.94
CA GLY A 205 -16.99 -10.60 -18.13
C GLY A 205 -16.99 -9.79 -16.84
N TRP A 206 -16.46 -10.36 -15.74
CA TRP A 206 -16.36 -9.65 -14.47
C TRP A 206 -15.18 -8.68 -14.48
N LEU A 207 -15.37 -7.51 -13.88
CA LEU A 207 -14.26 -6.62 -13.56
C LEU A 207 -13.49 -7.19 -12.37
N MET A 208 -12.17 -7.31 -12.49
CA MET A 208 -11.31 -7.76 -11.41
C MET A 208 -10.55 -6.57 -10.81
N LEU A 209 -10.69 -6.37 -9.50
CA LEU A 209 -9.96 -5.40 -8.70
C LEU A 209 -9.16 -6.12 -7.63
N THR A 210 -7.87 -5.80 -7.49
CA THR A 210 -6.98 -6.49 -6.57
C THR A 210 -6.51 -5.59 -5.44
N PHE A 211 -6.35 -6.19 -4.25
CA PHE A 211 -5.90 -5.53 -3.04
C PHE A 211 -4.78 -6.33 -2.40
N SER A 212 -3.80 -5.66 -1.80
CA SER A 212 -2.79 -6.27 -0.94
C SER A 212 -2.34 -5.29 0.14
N HIS A 213 -1.54 -5.75 1.11
CA HIS A 213 -0.86 -4.84 2.02
C HIS A 213 0.40 -4.26 1.39
N HIS A 214 1.33 -5.11 0.95
CA HIS A 214 2.58 -4.68 0.31
C HIS A 214 2.37 -4.24 -1.13
N ASN A 215 3.20 -3.31 -1.60
CA ASN A 215 3.09 -2.70 -2.93
C ASN A 215 3.61 -3.61 -4.05
N LEU A 216 3.13 -3.39 -5.27
CA LEU A 216 3.63 -4.01 -6.50
C LEU A 216 4.56 -3.07 -7.30
N LEU A 217 4.35 -1.76 -7.21
CA LEU A 217 5.17 -0.76 -7.88
C LEU A 217 6.11 -0.06 -6.89
N ASP A 218 7.22 0.45 -7.38
CA ASP A 218 8.14 1.26 -6.58
C ASP A 218 7.60 2.70 -6.48
N HIS A 219 6.98 3.02 -5.37
CA HIS A 219 6.42 4.34 -5.11
C HIS A 219 7.43 5.33 -4.53
N THR A 220 8.56 4.85 -4.05
CA THR A 220 9.67 5.70 -3.58
C THR A 220 11.00 4.93 -3.67
N VAL A 221 12.03 5.63 -4.05
CA VAL A 221 13.38 5.10 -4.34
C VAL A 221 14.14 4.55 -3.12
N THR A 222 13.51 4.40 -1.97
CA THR A 222 14.27 4.23 -0.72
C THR A 222 14.30 2.85 -0.12
N ALA A 223 13.39 1.96 -0.47
CA ALA A 223 13.42 0.61 0.09
C ALA A 223 12.74 -0.43 -0.81
N SER A 224 13.53 -1.29 -1.43
CA SER A 224 13.03 -2.47 -2.15
C SER A 224 12.33 -3.51 -1.26
N SER A 225 12.43 -3.38 0.06
CA SER A 225 11.77 -4.27 1.03
C SER A 225 10.26 -4.05 1.15
N ASP A 226 9.74 -2.92 0.66
CA ASP A 226 8.33 -2.57 0.75
C ASP A 226 7.52 -3.15 -0.41
N ILE A 227 8.18 -3.72 -1.41
CA ILE A 227 7.59 -4.27 -2.62
C ILE A 227 7.49 -5.80 -2.49
N VAL A 228 6.43 -6.37 -3.03
CA VAL A 228 6.27 -7.83 -3.12
C VAL A 228 7.46 -8.45 -3.87
N ALA A 229 8.07 -9.48 -3.30
CA ALA A 229 9.13 -10.23 -3.98
C ALA A 229 8.60 -10.76 -5.32
N ALA A 230 9.42 -10.65 -6.37
CA ALA A 230 9.02 -10.97 -7.75
C ALA A 230 7.80 -10.15 -8.26
N ALA A 231 7.67 -8.89 -7.83
CA ALA A 231 6.60 -7.99 -8.26
C ALA A 231 6.40 -7.95 -9.79
N ASP A 232 7.49 -8.01 -10.57
CA ASP A 232 7.40 -8.06 -12.04
C ASP A 232 6.61 -9.28 -12.55
N THR A 233 6.74 -10.44 -11.89
CA THR A 233 5.95 -11.64 -12.23
C THR A 233 4.46 -11.42 -11.91
N VAL A 234 4.17 -10.80 -10.77
CA VAL A 234 2.79 -10.48 -10.37
C VAL A 234 2.17 -9.47 -11.31
N LYS A 235 2.91 -8.40 -11.68
CA LYS A 235 2.45 -7.39 -12.64
C LYS A 235 2.09 -8.00 -13.98
N VAL A 236 2.99 -8.82 -14.55
CA VAL A 236 2.73 -9.51 -15.81
C VAL A 236 1.50 -10.40 -15.74
N LEU A 237 1.29 -11.10 -14.61
CA LEU A 237 0.09 -11.89 -14.39
C LEU A 237 -1.16 -11.02 -14.35
N LEU A 238 -1.16 -9.92 -13.58
CA LEU A 238 -2.31 -9.01 -13.49
C LEU A 238 -2.67 -8.38 -14.85
N GLU A 239 -1.67 -8.00 -15.64
CA GLU A 239 -1.87 -7.52 -17.01
C GLU A 239 -2.53 -8.60 -17.91
N GLN A 240 -2.05 -9.85 -17.84
CA GLN A 240 -2.64 -10.97 -18.60
C GLN A 240 -4.10 -11.25 -18.20
N LEU A 241 -4.45 -10.96 -16.96
CA LEU A 241 -5.79 -11.10 -16.42
C LEU A 241 -6.68 -9.87 -16.63
N ASN A 242 -6.18 -8.84 -17.31
CA ASN A 242 -6.84 -7.56 -17.56
C ASN A 242 -7.17 -6.77 -16.27
N VAL A 243 -6.34 -6.89 -15.25
CA VAL A 243 -6.43 -6.07 -14.04
C VAL A 243 -5.75 -4.73 -14.29
N LYS A 244 -6.49 -3.64 -14.22
CA LYS A 244 -5.98 -2.28 -14.45
C LYS A 244 -5.68 -1.52 -13.18
N THR A 245 -6.23 -1.96 -12.05
CA THR A 245 -6.07 -1.27 -10.77
C THR A 245 -5.73 -2.26 -9.67
N HIS A 246 -4.71 -1.91 -8.89
CA HIS A 246 -4.32 -2.55 -7.66
C HIS A 246 -4.33 -1.52 -6.53
N ILE A 247 -4.81 -1.90 -5.34
CA ILE A 247 -4.89 -1.02 -4.16
C ILE A 247 -4.11 -1.65 -3.02
N SER A 248 -3.19 -0.89 -2.43
CA SER A 248 -2.28 -1.38 -1.40
C SER A 248 -2.11 -0.39 -0.23
N GLY A 249 -1.33 -0.75 0.76
CA GLY A 249 -1.00 0.03 1.95
C GLY A 249 0.51 0.13 2.19
N HIS A 250 0.93 -0.15 3.46
CA HIS A 250 2.31 -0.35 3.90
C HIS A 250 3.23 0.90 3.87
N ARG A 251 3.01 1.84 2.96
CA ARG A 251 3.84 3.04 2.80
C ARG A 251 3.43 4.22 3.68
N HIS A 252 2.30 4.11 4.38
CA HIS A 252 1.78 5.14 5.27
C HIS A 252 1.51 6.51 4.62
N THR A 253 1.63 6.62 3.28
CA THR A 253 1.41 7.88 2.56
C THR A 253 0.68 7.58 1.27
N GLY A 254 -0.45 8.25 1.05
CA GLY A 254 -1.23 8.11 -0.16
C GLY A 254 -0.39 8.48 -1.39
N HIS A 255 -0.35 7.57 -2.37
CA HIS A 255 0.41 7.75 -3.60
C HIS A 255 -0.22 6.96 -4.74
N ILE A 256 -0.13 7.49 -5.95
CA ILE A 256 -0.66 6.82 -7.14
C ILE A 256 0.45 6.73 -8.18
N GLN A 257 0.63 5.54 -8.73
CA GLN A 257 1.58 5.30 -9.80
C GLN A 257 0.97 4.40 -10.87
N THR A 258 1.25 4.70 -12.13
CA THR A 258 0.83 3.89 -13.27
C THR A 258 2.05 3.34 -13.99
N ASP A 259 2.17 2.02 -14.08
CA ASP A 259 3.14 1.33 -14.92
C ASP A 259 2.54 1.18 -16.33
N THR A 260 3.24 1.72 -17.34
CA THR A 260 2.85 1.65 -18.75
C THR A 260 3.85 0.85 -19.59
N ALA A 261 4.82 0.19 -18.92
CA ALA A 261 5.86 -0.58 -19.63
C ALA A 261 5.35 -1.89 -20.21
N GLY A 262 4.24 -2.42 -19.70
CA GLY A 262 3.62 -3.68 -20.15
C GLY A 262 2.71 -3.55 -21.35
N ALA A 263 1.99 -4.63 -21.66
CA ALA A 263 0.99 -4.67 -22.72
C ALA A 263 -0.29 -3.86 -22.38
N GLN A 264 -0.53 -3.64 -21.11
CA GLN A 264 -1.60 -2.83 -20.56
C GLN A 264 -1.05 -2.01 -19.38
N SER A 265 -1.66 -0.85 -19.11
CA SER A 265 -1.32 -0.07 -17.94
C SER A 265 -1.86 -0.73 -16.67
N LEU A 266 -1.05 -0.74 -15.62
CA LEU A 266 -1.45 -1.10 -14.25
C LEU A 266 -1.29 0.13 -13.36
N THR A 267 -2.38 0.59 -12.78
CA THR A 267 -2.36 1.67 -11.80
C THR A 267 -2.39 1.08 -10.39
N GLU A 268 -1.40 1.44 -9.58
CA GLU A 268 -1.42 1.13 -8.16
C GLU A 268 -1.75 2.38 -7.34
N ILE A 269 -2.71 2.21 -6.43
CA ILE A 269 -3.17 3.23 -5.48
C ILE A 269 -2.75 2.79 -4.08
N VAL A 270 -1.80 3.51 -3.49
CA VAL A 270 -1.39 3.31 -2.11
C VAL A 270 -2.29 4.14 -1.19
N LEU A 271 -2.91 3.47 -0.23
CA LEU A 271 -3.79 4.11 0.74
C LEU A 271 -2.97 4.87 1.81
N PRO A 272 -3.45 6.03 2.26
CA PRO A 272 -2.81 6.75 3.35
C PRO A 272 -3.05 6.08 4.69
N MET A 273 -2.12 6.26 5.63
CA MET A 273 -2.26 5.92 7.04
C MET A 273 -3.19 6.93 7.74
N PRO A 274 -4.37 6.53 8.25
CA PRO A 274 -5.39 7.45 8.73
C PRO A 274 -5.00 8.22 9.98
N ILE A 275 -4.09 7.68 10.79
CA ILE A 275 -3.60 8.34 12.02
C ILE A 275 -2.56 9.42 11.76
N ALA A 276 -1.98 9.48 10.55
CA ALA A 276 -1.07 10.54 10.15
C ALA A 276 -1.81 11.64 9.40
N TRP A 277 -1.39 12.89 9.61
CA TRP A 277 -1.89 13.98 8.79
C TRP A 277 -1.72 13.69 7.28
N PRO A 278 -2.73 13.94 6.42
CA PRO A 278 -3.94 14.73 6.63
C PRO A 278 -5.14 13.96 7.19
N ASN A 279 -4.96 12.75 7.74
CA ASN A 279 -6.01 11.93 8.36
C ASN A 279 -7.13 11.62 7.36
N THR A 280 -6.79 10.85 6.34
CA THR A 280 -7.69 10.52 5.23
C THR A 280 -7.83 9.02 5.04
N TYR A 281 -8.90 8.62 4.36
CA TYR A 281 -9.13 7.29 3.78
C TYR A 281 -9.52 7.41 2.31
N GLY A 282 -9.52 6.30 1.58
CA GLY A 282 -9.86 6.28 0.15
C GLY A 282 -11.34 6.00 -0.09
N ARG A 283 -11.93 6.71 -1.06
CA ARG A 283 -13.21 6.36 -1.71
C ARG A 283 -12.92 5.86 -3.11
N VAL A 284 -13.46 4.71 -3.46
CA VAL A 284 -13.41 4.11 -4.80
C VAL A 284 -14.83 4.00 -5.33
N GLN A 285 -15.09 4.60 -6.47
CA GLN A 285 -16.37 4.49 -7.17
C GLN A 285 -16.13 3.78 -8.50
N ILE A 286 -16.87 2.70 -8.75
CA ILE A 286 -16.75 1.86 -9.94
C ILE A 286 -18.04 1.97 -10.73
N SER A 287 -17.93 2.29 -12.01
CA SER A 287 -19.03 2.38 -12.96
C SER A 287 -18.61 1.84 -14.33
N LEU A 288 -19.50 1.87 -15.32
CA LEU A 288 -19.14 1.53 -16.71
C LEU A 288 -18.15 2.50 -17.35
N GLU A 289 -17.98 3.70 -16.80
CA GLU A 289 -17.04 4.72 -17.29
C GLU A 289 -15.62 4.46 -16.80
N GLY A 290 -15.47 3.74 -15.67
CA GLY A 290 -14.17 3.46 -15.07
C GLY A 290 -14.23 3.40 -13.56
N LEU A 291 -13.05 3.52 -12.95
CA LEU A 291 -12.83 3.62 -11.51
C LEU A 291 -12.37 5.04 -11.17
N ASP A 292 -13.10 5.70 -10.28
CA ASP A 292 -12.69 6.95 -9.67
C ASP A 292 -12.21 6.71 -8.25
N TYR A 293 -11.01 7.19 -7.94
CA TYR A 293 -10.46 7.20 -6.59
C TYR A 293 -10.31 8.62 -6.09
N THR A 294 -10.71 8.86 -4.84
CA THR A 294 -10.49 10.13 -4.13
C THR A 294 -10.19 9.87 -2.66
N GLN A 295 -9.41 10.76 -2.04
CA GLN A 295 -9.22 10.73 -0.59
C GLN A 295 -10.27 11.60 0.11
N GLU A 296 -10.79 11.09 1.24
CA GLU A 296 -11.72 11.79 2.12
C GLU A 296 -11.10 12.05 3.49
N THR A 297 -11.30 13.23 4.04
CA THR A 297 -10.79 13.60 5.37
C THR A 297 -11.67 13.04 6.47
N ILE A 298 -11.05 12.52 7.52
CA ILE A 298 -11.73 12.05 8.74
C ILE A 298 -12.06 13.26 9.62
N ASP A 299 -13.32 13.49 9.90
CA ASP A 299 -13.77 14.57 10.79
C ASP A 299 -13.80 14.10 12.25
N VAL A 300 -12.60 13.99 12.83
CA VAL A 300 -12.44 13.60 14.24
C VAL A 300 -13.08 14.61 15.18
N ALA A 301 -13.07 15.90 14.83
CA ALA A 301 -13.64 16.96 15.67
C ALA A 301 -15.15 16.85 15.77
N ALA A 302 -15.85 16.67 14.64
CA ALA A 302 -17.30 16.46 14.63
C ALA A 302 -17.68 15.17 15.37
N TRP A 303 -16.93 14.08 15.18
CA TRP A 303 -17.13 12.83 15.91
C TRP A 303 -16.96 13.03 17.43
N ALA A 304 -15.88 13.68 17.88
CA ALA A 304 -15.62 13.93 19.28
C ALA A 304 -16.74 14.78 19.93
N GLN A 305 -17.20 15.79 19.21
CA GLN A 305 -18.33 16.62 19.63
C GLN A 305 -19.63 15.80 19.76
N ALA A 306 -19.92 14.93 18.80
CA ALA A 306 -21.08 14.04 18.83
C ALA A 306 -21.03 13.03 19.98
N GLN A 307 -19.81 12.60 20.38
CA GLN A 307 -19.58 11.74 21.55
C GLN A 307 -19.60 12.50 22.89
N GLY A 308 -19.73 13.83 22.88
CA GLY A 308 -19.70 14.67 24.09
C GLY A 308 -18.33 14.70 24.77
N LEU A 309 -17.24 14.47 24.03
CA LEU A 309 -15.90 14.53 24.57
C LEU A 309 -15.47 15.97 24.86
N ALA A 310 -14.72 16.16 25.93
CA ALA A 310 -14.26 17.50 26.38
C ALA A 310 -12.75 17.74 26.14
N ASN A 311 -12.08 16.80 25.44
CA ASN A 311 -10.66 16.91 25.14
C ASN A 311 -10.42 18.01 24.09
N PRO A 312 -9.65 19.09 24.38
CA PRO A 312 -9.48 20.22 23.48
C PRO A 312 -8.78 19.83 22.18
N ASP A 313 -7.82 18.88 22.21
CA ASP A 313 -7.11 18.43 21.00
C ASP A 313 -8.05 17.67 20.05
N LEU A 314 -9.00 16.90 20.58
CA LEU A 314 -9.99 16.20 19.78
C LEU A 314 -11.04 17.17 19.22
N LEU A 315 -11.42 18.22 19.96
CA LEU A 315 -12.39 19.22 19.53
C LEU A 315 -11.81 20.19 18.47
N ASP A 316 -10.47 20.39 18.47
CA ASP A 316 -9.74 21.14 17.42
C ASP A 316 -8.70 20.21 16.76
N PHE A 317 -9.17 19.03 16.35
CA PHE A 317 -8.29 17.98 15.83
C PHE A 317 -7.47 18.40 14.61
N PRO A 318 -7.97 19.20 13.65
CA PRO A 318 -7.16 19.67 12.53
C PRO A 318 -5.91 20.44 12.97
N ALA A 319 -6.03 21.31 13.97
CA ALA A 319 -4.88 22.04 14.50
C ALA A 319 -3.90 21.12 15.23
N TYR A 320 -4.40 20.19 16.05
CA TYR A 320 -3.60 19.16 16.69
C TYR A 320 -2.82 18.31 15.67
N SER A 321 -3.50 17.80 14.64
CA SER A 321 -2.89 16.92 13.63
C SER A 321 -1.78 17.62 12.85
N VAL A 322 -1.96 18.88 12.46
CA VAL A 322 -0.92 19.71 11.85
C VAL A 322 0.28 19.86 12.78
N GLN A 323 0.04 20.14 14.05
CA GLN A 323 1.11 20.30 15.05
C GLN A 323 1.87 18.97 15.29
N ALA A 324 1.15 17.86 15.38
CA ALA A 324 1.74 16.53 15.52
C ALA A 324 2.62 16.18 14.30
N GLN A 325 2.16 16.46 13.08
CA GLN A 325 2.96 16.26 11.87
C GLN A 325 4.21 17.14 11.83
N ARG A 326 4.09 18.41 12.26
CA ARG A 326 5.25 19.31 12.36
C ARG A 326 6.30 18.78 13.33
N GLN A 327 5.90 18.22 14.47
CA GLN A 327 6.81 17.63 15.45
C GLN A 327 7.53 16.41 14.90
N VAL A 328 6.83 15.53 14.17
CA VAL A 328 7.44 14.36 13.50
C VAL A 328 8.46 14.80 12.46
N ASN A 329 8.08 15.75 11.60
CA ASN A 329 8.99 16.31 10.61
C ASN A 329 10.22 16.94 11.25
N GLN A 330 10.05 17.70 12.35
CA GLN A 330 11.14 18.34 13.09
C GLN A 330 12.10 17.31 13.68
N SER A 331 11.57 16.23 14.28
CA SER A 331 12.41 15.15 14.81
C SER A 331 13.26 14.49 13.73
N THR A 332 12.70 14.30 12.54
CA THR A 332 13.41 13.78 11.37
C THR A 332 14.52 14.75 10.92
N LEU A 333 14.23 16.05 10.85
CA LEU A 333 15.20 17.08 10.51
C LEU A 333 16.34 17.11 11.51
N ASP A 334 16.04 17.17 12.80
CA ASP A 334 17.03 17.26 13.87
C ASP A 334 17.97 16.04 13.86
N SER A 335 17.43 14.86 13.65
CA SER A 335 18.21 13.63 13.48
C SER A 335 19.13 13.69 12.26
N THR A 336 18.59 14.14 11.12
CA THR A 336 19.30 14.19 9.83
C THR A 336 20.40 15.23 9.84
N LEU A 337 20.12 16.41 10.41
CA LEU A 337 21.01 17.56 10.41
C LEU A 337 21.90 17.65 11.66
N LYS A 338 21.89 16.64 12.52
CA LYS A 338 22.60 16.63 13.82
C LYS A 338 24.08 16.98 13.72
N ASN A 339 24.75 16.47 12.66
CA ASN A 339 26.19 16.63 12.45
C ASN A 339 26.52 17.57 11.27
N ALA A 340 25.53 18.28 10.73
CA ALA A 340 25.74 19.20 9.62
C ALA A 340 26.25 20.56 10.14
N GLU A 341 27.32 21.04 9.55
CA GLU A 341 27.83 22.41 9.82
C GLU A 341 27.02 23.41 8.98
N LEU A 342 25.98 24.01 9.60
CA LEU A 342 25.04 24.91 8.96
C LEU A 342 24.98 26.24 9.71
N THR A 343 24.83 27.34 8.97
CA THR A 343 24.42 28.59 9.61
C THR A 343 22.95 28.51 10.05
N PRO A 344 22.51 29.33 11.02
CA PRO A 344 21.12 29.39 11.42
C PRO A 344 20.17 29.67 10.24
N GLU A 345 20.56 30.52 9.32
CA GLU A 345 19.78 30.88 8.12
C GLU A 345 19.66 29.69 7.16
N GLN A 346 20.75 28.95 6.93
CA GLN A 346 20.71 27.75 6.11
C GLN A 346 19.77 26.69 6.71
N ARG A 347 19.89 26.46 8.04
CA ARG A 347 19.02 25.53 8.75
C ARG A 347 17.55 25.90 8.62
N GLN A 348 17.21 27.18 8.82
CA GLN A 348 15.84 27.67 8.68
C GLN A 348 15.28 27.45 7.27
N LEU A 349 16.04 27.79 6.22
CA LEU A 349 15.61 27.59 4.83
C LEU A 349 15.44 26.10 4.50
N MET A 350 16.32 25.25 5.01
CA MET A 350 16.21 23.79 4.82
C MET A 350 14.99 23.20 5.55
N GLU A 351 14.71 23.69 6.74
CA GLU A 351 13.51 23.31 7.50
C GLU A 351 12.24 23.73 6.76
N GLU A 352 12.17 24.97 6.30
CA GLU A 352 11.02 25.49 5.56
C GLU A 352 10.69 24.63 4.34
N VAL A 353 11.68 24.38 3.46
CA VAL A 353 11.45 23.58 2.26
C VAL A 353 11.11 22.13 2.59
N PHE A 354 11.69 21.54 3.63
CA PHE A 354 11.38 20.20 4.08
C PHE A 354 9.93 20.10 4.60
N GLN A 355 9.51 20.99 5.48
CA GLN A 355 8.14 21.03 6.01
C GLN A 355 7.12 21.15 4.87
N ARG A 356 7.34 22.10 3.96
CA ARG A 356 6.44 22.32 2.81
C ARG A 356 6.37 21.07 1.91
N THR A 357 7.51 20.44 1.63
CA THR A 357 7.55 19.21 0.83
C THR A 357 6.78 18.08 1.50
N MET A 358 7.02 17.84 2.79
CA MET A 358 6.35 16.77 3.54
C MET A 358 4.84 16.97 3.60
N PHE A 359 4.38 18.20 3.84
CA PHE A 359 2.95 18.49 3.86
C PHE A 359 2.31 18.29 2.49
N SER A 360 2.90 18.83 1.42
CA SER A 360 2.35 18.69 0.07
C SER A 360 2.39 17.25 -0.44
N TYR A 361 3.45 16.50 -0.11
CA TYR A 361 3.57 15.09 -0.46
C TYR A 361 2.47 14.25 0.19
N ARG A 362 2.25 14.43 1.50
CA ARG A 362 1.20 13.70 2.23
C ARG A 362 -0.22 14.06 1.79
N GLN A 363 -0.42 15.28 1.28
CA GLN A 363 -1.71 15.69 0.68
C GLN A 363 -1.90 15.17 -0.74
N GLY A 364 -0.89 14.54 -1.36
CA GLY A 364 -0.92 14.16 -2.77
C GLY A 364 -0.96 15.34 -3.73
N GLN A 365 -0.37 16.49 -3.33
CA GLN A 365 -0.39 17.76 -4.06
C GLN A 365 1.01 18.29 -4.35
N LEU A 366 2.03 17.43 -4.27
CA LEU A 366 3.42 17.85 -4.46
C LEU A 366 3.66 18.39 -5.88
N ASP A 367 2.99 17.85 -6.87
CA ASP A 367 3.04 18.30 -8.27
C ASP A 367 2.71 19.79 -8.43
N GLN A 368 1.79 20.32 -7.64
CA GLN A 368 1.33 21.70 -7.71
C GLN A 368 2.40 22.73 -7.28
N ILE A 369 3.30 22.36 -6.36
CA ILE A 369 4.31 23.27 -5.81
C ILE A 369 5.76 22.84 -6.10
N ARG A 370 5.93 21.74 -6.84
CA ARG A 370 7.25 21.15 -7.13
C ARG A 370 8.25 22.17 -7.72
N ALA A 371 7.82 22.90 -8.73
CA ALA A 371 8.69 23.89 -9.39
C ALA A 371 9.16 24.98 -8.41
N GLU A 372 8.27 25.43 -7.51
CA GLU A 372 8.61 26.40 -6.47
C GLU A 372 9.61 25.83 -5.46
N LEU A 373 9.39 24.57 -5.02
CA LEU A 373 10.28 23.90 -4.08
C LEU A 373 11.68 23.66 -4.66
N LEU A 374 11.78 23.28 -5.94
CA LEU A 374 13.07 23.14 -6.64
C LEU A 374 13.83 24.46 -6.75
N ALA A 375 13.13 25.58 -6.91
CA ALA A 375 13.74 26.93 -6.95
C ALA A 375 14.07 27.48 -5.56
N HIS A 376 13.61 26.85 -4.48
CA HIS A 376 13.76 27.35 -3.12
C HIS A 376 15.23 27.30 -2.65
N PRO A 377 15.79 28.36 -2.02
CA PRO A 377 17.18 28.36 -1.54
C PRO A 377 17.49 27.23 -0.57
N GLY A 378 16.50 26.81 0.23
CA GLY A 378 16.60 25.66 1.13
C GLY A 378 16.85 24.33 0.41
N TYR A 379 16.28 24.14 -0.77
CA TYR A 379 16.58 22.95 -1.59
C TYR A 379 18.02 22.94 -2.07
N GLN A 380 18.56 24.10 -2.48
CA GLN A 380 19.97 24.25 -2.86
C GLN A 380 20.89 23.94 -1.67
N ALA A 381 20.54 24.36 -0.47
CA ALA A 381 21.26 24.01 0.75
C ALA A 381 21.24 22.51 1.04
N TRP A 382 20.11 21.81 0.81
CA TRP A 382 20.01 20.36 0.89
C TRP A 382 20.95 19.66 -0.11
N GLN A 383 21.01 20.13 -1.36
CA GLN A 383 21.89 19.58 -2.39
C GLN A 383 23.37 19.74 -2.04
N ALA A 384 23.73 20.84 -1.40
CA ALA A 384 25.10 21.14 -0.97
C ALA A 384 25.57 20.35 0.25
N LEU A 385 24.66 19.67 1.00
CA LEU A 385 25.03 18.84 2.13
C LEU A 385 26.04 17.75 1.72
N GLY A 386 27.15 17.69 2.47
CA GLY A 386 28.07 16.53 2.44
C GLY A 386 27.37 15.31 3.05
N PRO A 387 28.04 14.19 3.35
CA PRO A 387 27.89 12.97 2.56
C PRO A 387 26.44 12.64 2.26
N ASP A 388 26.24 11.86 1.20
CA ASP A 388 24.94 11.48 0.69
C ASP A 388 24.11 10.73 1.77
N THR A 389 23.09 11.39 2.33
CA THR A 389 22.19 10.80 3.31
C THR A 389 20.96 10.22 2.62
N ILE A 390 20.30 9.23 3.25
CA ILE A 390 19.05 8.65 2.73
C ILE A 390 17.99 9.73 2.50
N TRP A 391 17.90 10.71 3.39
CA TRP A 391 16.94 11.82 3.29
C TRP A 391 17.27 12.79 2.15
N LYS A 392 18.54 13.07 1.89
CA LYS A 392 18.95 13.88 0.74
C LYS A 392 18.55 13.21 -0.57
N ARG A 393 18.82 11.89 -0.72
CA ARG A 393 18.44 11.13 -1.90
C ARG A 393 16.92 11.06 -2.06
N TRP A 394 16.21 10.72 -0.97
CA TRP A 394 14.75 10.67 -0.97
C TRP A 394 14.14 12.00 -1.41
N PHE A 395 14.60 13.10 -0.80
CA PHE A 395 14.15 14.45 -1.10
C PHE A 395 14.44 14.87 -2.55
N GLN A 396 15.62 14.50 -3.06
CA GLN A 396 15.97 14.72 -4.45
C GLN A 396 15.04 13.98 -5.39
N VAL A 397 14.88 12.68 -5.20
CA VAL A 397 14.00 11.86 -6.05
C VAL A 397 12.56 12.35 -6.00
N LEU A 398 12.03 12.61 -4.82
CA LEU A 398 10.66 13.09 -4.64
C LEU A 398 10.38 14.38 -5.42
N LEU A 399 11.34 15.29 -5.46
CA LEU A 399 11.20 16.57 -6.15
C LEU A 399 11.58 16.53 -7.64
N THR A 400 12.37 15.56 -8.09
CA THR A 400 12.81 15.48 -9.50
C THR A 400 12.03 14.44 -10.32
N ASN A 401 11.25 13.58 -9.69
CA ASN A 401 10.41 12.62 -10.41
C ASN A 401 9.16 13.33 -10.97
N GLU A 402 9.22 13.66 -12.27
CA GLU A 402 8.15 14.36 -12.99
C GLU A 402 6.94 13.46 -13.30
N GLU A 403 7.09 12.14 -13.19
CA GLU A 403 6.02 11.18 -13.48
C GLU A 403 5.00 11.06 -12.33
N GLN A 404 5.30 11.66 -11.18
CA GLN A 404 4.37 11.67 -10.05
C GLN A 404 3.23 12.67 -10.30
N GLY A 405 2.05 12.14 -10.60
CA GLY A 405 0.80 12.88 -10.63
C GLY A 405 0.24 13.17 -9.22
N PRO A 406 -1.00 13.66 -9.13
CA PRO A 406 -1.67 13.83 -7.84
C PRO A 406 -1.79 12.48 -7.12
N GLY A 407 -1.47 12.46 -5.83
CA GLY A 407 -1.53 11.25 -4.99
C GLY A 407 -2.88 11.03 -4.31
N ASN A 408 -3.85 11.91 -4.52
CA ASN A 408 -5.12 11.94 -3.79
C ASN A 408 -6.37 11.71 -4.66
N HIS A 409 -6.24 11.65 -5.99
CA HIS A 409 -7.33 11.32 -6.89
C HIS A 409 -6.83 10.80 -8.24
N ILE A 410 -7.59 9.91 -8.87
CA ILE A 410 -7.36 9.44 -10.25
C ILE A 410 -8.66 8.87 -10.83
N HIS A 411 -8.78 8.96 -12.15
CA HIS A 411 -9.72 8.19 -12.95
C HIS A 411 -8.98 7.14 -13.78
N VAL A 412 -9.44 5.89 -13.74
CA VAL A 412 -8.88 4.76 -14.51
C VAL A 412 -9.97 4.19 -15.40
N GLU A 413 -9.81 4.33 -16.74
CA GLU A 413 -10.72 3.74 -17.74
C GLU A 413 -10.53 2.21 -17.84
N TYR A 414 -11.62 1.46 -18.10
CA TYR A 414 -11.61 0.00 -18.27
C TYR A 414 -11.47 -0.46 -19.72
#